data_72baeb9ad642252fa1ef7b5cc4c2340f
#
_entry.id   72baeb9ad642252fa1ef7b5cc4c2340f
#
_cell.length_a   1.000
_cell.length_b   1.000
_cell.length_c   1.000
_cell.angle_alpha   90.00
_cell.angle_beta   90.00
_cell.angle_gamma   90.00
#
_symmetry.space_group_name_H-M   'P 1'
#
loop_
_entity.id
_entity.type
_entity.pdbx_description
1 polymer ?
#
loop_
_entity_poly.entity_id
_entity_poly.type
_entity_poly.pdbx_seq_one_letter_code
_entity_poly.pdbx_strand_id
1 'polypeptide(L)'
;MSDKNIKGLINTVESFGSVDGPGVRYIVFLQGCQMRCKYCHNPETWALEGGKSMTAEEVFKQAYRYRNYWKSNGGITVSGGEALLQIDFVIELFRLAKEKGVHTTLDTSGNPFTTEEPFFSKFNELMEVTDLFMLDIKHIDNDKHKELTGCVNSNILQMAKYLSDNNKAMWIRHVLVPGYTDDEESLRRLSEFVKTLKTVERFEVLPYHTLGIVKYEEMGIKYR
;
A
#
# COMPACT_ATOMS: atom_id res chain seq x y z
N MET A 1 -22.28 -13.33 0.36
CA MET A 1 -22.97 -12.55 -0.69
C MET A 1 -22.19 -11.25 -0.84
N SER A 2 -21.74 -10.91 -2.06
CA SER A 2 -20.99 -9.65 -2.28
C SER A 2 -21.95 -8.48 -2.07
N ASP A 3 -21.60 -7.54 -1.22
CA ASP A 3 -22.36 -6.31 -1.04
C ASP A 3 -21.95 -5.32 -2.14
N LYS A 4 -22.66 -5.36 -3.26
CA LYS A 4 -22.38 -4.55 -4.46
C LYS A 4 -22.41 -3.03 -4.24
N ASN A 5 -22.76 -2.60 -3.03
CA ASN A 5 -22.87 -1.19 -2.67
C ASN A 5 -21.69 -0.65 -1.87
N ILE A 6 -20.67 -1.48 -1.57
CA ILE A 6 -19.47 -1.00 -0.86
C ILE A 6 -18.76 0.02 -1.73
N LYS A 7 -18.61 1.24 -1.18
CA LYS A 7 -17.97 2.37 -1.86
C LYS A 7 -16.63 2.67 -1.25
N GLY A 8 -15.68 3.07 -2.10
CA GLY A 8 -14.41 3.64 -1.71
C GLY A 8 -14.29 5.09 -2.18
N LEU A 9 -13.46 5.84 -1.47
CA LEU A 9 -13.03 7.18 -1.87
C LEU A 9 -11.77 7.05 -2.71
N ILE A 10 -11.89 7.28 -4.00
CA ILE A 10 -10.80 7.17 -4.98
C ILE A 10 -10.19 8.56 -5.19
N ASN A 11 -8.89 8.69 -4.95
CA ASN A 11 -8.15 9.91 -5.27
C ASN A 11 -7.89 9.98 -6.77
N THR A 12 -7.21 8.99 -7.32
CA THR A 12 -6.89 8.89 -8.75
C THR A 12 -6.69 7.44 -9.18
N VAL A 13 -6.56 7.22 -10.48
CA VAL A 13 -6.24 5.92 -11.05
C VAL A 13 -5.14 6.06 -12.10
N GLU A 14 -4.30 5.03 -12.23
CA GLU A 14 -3.31 4.90 -13.30
C GLU A 14 -3.50 3.57 -14.03
N SER A 15 -3.58 3.61 -15.37
CA SER A 15 -3.94 2.42 -16.14
C SER A 15 -2.76 1.59 -16.64
N PHE A 16 -1.53 2.10 -16.52
CA PHE A 16 -0.32 1.45 -17.06
C PHE A 16 0.87 1.52 -16.08
N GLY A 17 0.63 1.32 -14.78
CA GLY A 17 1.70 1.23 -13.79
C GLY A 17 2.64 0.06 -14.07
N SER A 18 3.94 0.28 -13.92
CA SER A 18 4.98 -0.72 -14.18
C SER A 18 5.89 -0.99 -12.99
N VAL A 19 5.72 -0.23 -11.89
CA VAL A 19 6.55 -0.31 -10.68
C VAL A 19 5.76 -0.66 -9.41
N ASP A 20 4.45 -0.82 -9.54
CA ASP A 20 3.53 -1.04 -8.41
C ASP A 20 3.02 -2.49 -8.37
N GLY A 21 3.93 -3.43 -8.59
CA GLY A 21 3.69 -4.86 -8.60
C GLY A 21 4.14 -5.53 -9.90
N PRO A 22 3.89 -6.83 -10.06
CA PRO A 22 4.34 -7.58 -11.22
C PRO A 22 3.55 -7.20 -12.48
N GLY A 23 4.24 -7.12 -13.62
CA GLY A 23 3.63 -6.84 -14.91
C GLY A 23 3.07 -5.42 -15.06
N VAL A 24 2.11 -5.25 -15.95
CA VAL A 24 1.37 -3.99 -16.11
C VAL A 24 0.20 -3.96 -15.15
N ARG A 25 0.05 -2.86 -14.42
CA ARG A 25 -0.97 -2.73 -13.38
C ARG A 25 -1.99 -1.64 -13.71
N TYR A 26 -3.24 -1.90 -13.37
CA TYR A 26 -4.21 -0.84 -13.14
C TYR A 26 -4.14 -0.48 -11.66
N ILE A 27 -3.72 0.75 -11.36
CA ILE A 27 -3.51 1.19 -9.99
C ILE A 27 -4.68 2.07 -9.56
N VAL A 28 -5.21 1.78 -8.37
CA VAL A 28 -6.27 2.57 -7.73
C VAL A 28 -5.65 3.24 -6.51
N PHE A 29 -5.50 4.56 -6.54
CA PHE A 29 -5.02 5.34 -5.40
C PHE A 29 -6.21 5.78 -4.55
N LEU A 30 -6.27 5.28 -3.33
CA LEU A 30 -7.34 5.60 -2.39
C LEU A 30 -7.05 6.90 -1.65
N GLN A 31 -8.12 7.59 -1.27
CA GLN A 31 -8.08 8.78 -0.43
C GLN A 31 -7.95 8.38 1.05
N GLY A 32 -7.23 9.18 1.83
CA GLY A 32 -7.05 9.01 3.26
C GLY A 32 -5.71 8.40 3.66
N CYS A 33 -4.97 9.07 4.53
CA CYS A 33 -3.76 8.54 5.17
C CYS A 33 -3.57 9.18 6.54
N GLN A 34 -3.25 8.36 7.54
CA GLN A 34 -2.95 8.84 8.89
C GLN A 34 -1.49 9.25 9.08
N MET A 35 -0.59 8.74 8.23
CA MET A 35 0.82 9.12 8.26
C MET A 35 1.05 10.51 7.68
N ARG A 36 2.14 11.14 8.12
CA ARG A 36 2.63 12.43 7.62
C ARG A 36 4.11 12.33 7.28
N CYS A 37 4.41 11.38 6.39
CA CYS A 37 5.79 11.13 5.95
C CYS A 37 6.41 12.43 5.39
N LYS A 38 7.60 12.78 5.87
CA LYS A 38 8.33 14.00 5.45
C LYS A 38 8.60 14.03 3.93
N TYR A 39 8.69 12.86 3.30
CA TYR A 39 8.95 12.69 1.86
C TYR A 39 7.73 12.16 1.07
N CYS A 40 6.51 12.42 1.55
CA CYS A 40 5.32 11.91 0.89
C CYS A 40 5.20 12.43 -0.55
N HIS A 41 4.94 11.55 -1.51
CA HIS A 41 4.73 11.95 -2.91
C HIS A 41 3.26 12.26 -3.22
N ASN A 42 2.34 11.87 -2.33
CA ASN A 42 0.90 12.01 -2.54
C ASN A 42 0.23 12.74 -1.35
N PRO A 43 0.67 13.98 -0.99
CA PRO A 43 0.09 14.70 0.14
C PRO A 43 -1.40 15.00 -0.05
N GLU A 44 -1.88 15.04 -1.29
CA GLU A 44 -3.30 15.20 -1.64
C GLU A 44 -4.18 14.06 -1.12
N THR A 45 -3.59 12.90 -0.82
CA THR A 45 -4.30 11.77 -0.23
C THR A 45 -4.42 11.80 1.29
N TRP A 46 -3.85 12.80 1.97
CA TRP A 46 -3.83 12.85 3.44
C TRP A 46 -5.19 13.02 4.09
N ALA A 47 -6.07 13.84 3.47
CA ALA A 47 -7.39 14.07 4.00
C ALA A 47 -8.20 12.76 3.99
N LEU A 48 -8.94 12.50 5.08
CA LEU A 48 -9.81 11.33 5.18
C LEU A 48 -11.10 11.48 4.37
N GLU A 49 -11.38 12.70 3.93
CA GLU A 49 -12.50 13.09 3.10
C GLU A 49 -12.01 13.53 1.72
N GLY A 50 -12.90 13.61 0.77
CA GLY A 50 -12.57 14.00 -0.61
C GLY A 50 -12.44 12.78 -1.53
N GLY A 51 -11.80 13.01 -2.70
CA GLY A 51 -11.79 12.00 -3.73
C GLY A 51 -13.17 11.74 -4.35
N LYS A 52 -13.24 10.78 -5.24
CA LYS A 52 -14.49 10.36 -5.90
C LYS A 52 -15.05 9.11 -5.24
N SER A 53 -16.26 9.18 -4.72
CA SER A 53 -16.96 8.00 -4.18
C SER A 53 -17.39 7.09 -5.33
N MET A 54 -16.90 5.84 -5.35
CA MET A 54 -17.19 4.83 -6.38
C MET A 54 -17.42 3.48 -5.72
N THR A 55 -18.30 2.66 -6.29
CA THR A 55 -18.46 1.27 -5.87
C THR A 55 -17.30 0.41 -6.37
N ALA A 56 -17.00 -0.70 -5.66
CA ALA A 56 -15.99 -1.65 -6.10
C ALA A 56 -16.29 -2.20 -7.51
N GLU A 57 -17.56 -2.41 -7.84
CA GLU A 57 -17.98 -2.85 -9.17
C GLU A 57 -17.67 -1.81 -10.27
N GLU A 58 -17.92 -0.52 -10.01
CA GLU A 58 -17.60 0.56 -10.96
C GLU A 58 -16.10 0.64 -11.22
N VAL A 59 -15.29 0.57 -10.15
CA VAL A 59 -13.83 0.58 -10.26
C VAL A 59 -13.35 -0.66 -11.01
N PHE A 60 -13.85 -1.84 -10.64
CA PHE A 60 -13.48 -3.08 -11.33
C PHE A 60 -13.83 -3.05 -12.82
N LYS A 61 -15.02 -2.58 -13.19
CA LYS A 61 -15.43 -2.43 -14.61
C LYS A 61 -14.49 -1.51 -15.38
N GLN A 62 -14.03 -0.42 -14.77
CA GLN A 62 -13.05 0.47 -15.40
C GLN A 62 -11.70 -0.24 -15.57
N ALA A 63 -11.16 -0.86 -14.52
CA ALA A 63 -9.89 -1.58 -14.55
C ALA A 63 -9.93 -2.72 -15.58
N TYR A 64 -11.00 -3.49 -15.64
CA TYR A 64 -11.10 -4.67 -16.50
C TYR A 64 -11.09 -4.37 -18.00
N ARG A 65 -11.30 -3.10 -18.42
CA ARG A 65 -11.12 -2.66 -19.80
C ARG A 65 -9.67 -2.80 -20.25
N TYR A 66 -8.73 -2.74 -19.33
CA TYR A 66 -7.29 -2.80 -19.58
C TYR A 66 -6.70 -4.22 -19.48
N ARG A 67 -7.52 -5.26 -19.25
CA ARG A 67 -7.09 -6.65 -19.04
C ARG A 67 -6.18 -7.22 -20.13
N ASN A 68 -6.32 -6.76 -21.38
CA ASN A 68 -5.49 -7.22 -22.50
C ASN A 68 -4.01 -6.81 -22.35
N TYR A 69 -3.73 -5.78 -21.55
CA TYR A 69 -2.37 -5.30 -21.28
C TYR A 69 -1.71 -6.01 -20.10
N TRP A 70 -2.49 -6.71 -19.26
CA TRP A 70 -1.98 -7.37 -18.05
C TRP A 70 -1.18 -8.63 -18.36
N LYS A 71 -1.39 -9.25 -19.52
CA LYS A 71 -0.75 -10.53 -19.90
C LYS A 71 -0.94 -11.59 -18.80
N SER A 72 0.14 -12.35 -18.47
CA SER A 72 0.09 -13.44 -17.50
C SER A 72 0.35 -13.02 -16.05
N ASN A 73 0.97 -11.86 -15.81
CA ASN A 73 1.43 -11.42 -14.49
C ASN A 73 0.98 -10.03 -14.07
N GLY A 74 0.26 -9.31 -14.91
CA GLY A 74 -0.31 -8.03 -14.57
C GLY A 74 -1.67 -8.15 -13.86
N GLY A 75 -2.25 -7.01 -13.46
CA GLY A 75 -3.53 -7.02 -12.76
C GLY A 75 -3.88 -5.69 -12.12
N ILE A 76 -4.52 -5.74 -10.95
CA ILE A 76 -4.94 -4.56 -10.19
C ILE A 76 -4.05 -4.38 -8.97
N THR A 77 -3.62 -3.14 -8.74
CA THR A 77 -2.97 -2.71 -7.49
C THR A 77 -3.85 -1.68 -6.81
N VAL A 78 -4.06 -1.83 -5.51
CA VAL A 78 -4.65 -0.79 -4.67
C VAL A 78 -3.55 -0.19 -3.82
N SER A 79 -3.42 1.13 -3.89
CA SER A 79 -2.43 1.95 -3.23
C SER A 79 -3.08 3.27 -2.75
N GLY A 80 -2.34 4.37 -2.69
CA GLY A 80 -2.87 5.71 -2.48
C GLY A 80 -2.32 6.39 -1.25
N GLY A 81 -3.20 6.84 -0.35
CA GLY A 81 -2.83 7.26 0.99
C GLY A 81 -2.46 6.04 1.82
N GLU A 82 -3.47 5.40 2.43
CA GLU A 82 -3.33 4.11 3.10
C GLU A 82 -4.54 3.24 2.79
N ALA A 83 -4.32 2.20 2.01
CA ALA A 83 -5.39 1.35 1.49
C ALA A 83 -6.16 0.61 2.59
N LEU A 84 -5.50 0.24 3.69
CA LEU A 84 -6.13 -0.47 4.81
C LEU A 84 -7.17 0.37 5.57
N LEU A 85 -7.20 1.70 5.39
CA LEU A 85 -8.28 2.55 5.94
C LEU A 85 -9.63 2.28 5.27
N GLN A 86 -9.62 1.73 4.07
CA GLN A 86 -10.81 1.40 3.30
C GLN A 86 -10.89 -0.11 3.03
N ILE A 87 -10.56 -0.92 4.04
CA ILE A 87 -10.36 -2.37 3.93
C ILE A 87 -11.57 -3.10 3.32
N ASP A 88 -12.80 -2.71 3.67
CA ASP A 88 -14.02 -3.33 3.13
C ASP A 88 -14.13 -3.14 1.61
N PHE A 89 -13.80 -1.94 1.13
CA PHE A 89 -13.76 -1.65 -0.30
C PHE A 89 -12.68 -2.45 -1.03
N VAL A 90 -11.50 -2.56 -0.43
CA VAL A 90 -10.38 -3.33 -1.02
C VAL A 90 -10.74 -4.81 -1.11
N ILE A 91 -11.33 -5.39 -0.07
CA ILE A 91 -11.79 -6.79 -0.07
C ILE A 91 -12.75 -7.02 -1.22
N GLU A 92 -13.77 -6.19 -1.37
CA GLU A 92 -14.77 -6.37 -2.42
C GLU A 92 -14.19 -6.19 -3.83
N LEU A 93 -13.34 -5.19 -4.03
CA LEU A 93 -12.64 -4.99 -5.31
C LEU A 93 -11.77 -6.20 -5.69
N PHE A 94 -11.05 -6.74 -4.72
CA PHE A 94 -10.19 -7.91 -4.94
C PHE A 94 -10.99 -9.19 -5.14
N ARG A 95 -12.14 -9.37 -4.48
CA ARG A 95 -13.06 -10.48 -4.76
C ARG A 95 -13.51 -10.48 -6.22
N LEU A 96 -13.98 -9.32 -6.71
CA LEU A 96 -14.38 -9.16 -8.11
C LEU A 96 -13.23 -9.47 -9.08
N ALA A 97 -12.01 -9.07 -8.71
CA ALA A 97 -10.80 -9.39 -9.48
C ALA A 97 -10.52 -10.91 -9.49
N LYS A 98 -10.58 -11.56 -8.33
CA LYS A 98 -10.34 -13.01 -8.20
C LYS A 98 -11.38 -13.85 -8.93
N GLU A 99 -12.65 -13.44 -8.97
CA GLU A 99 -13.70 -14.09 -9.77
C GLU A 99 -13.37 -14.13 -11.28
N LYS A 100 -12.53 -13.20 -11.75
CA LYS A 100 -12.06 -13.12 -13.14
C LYS A 100 -10.62 -13.60 -13.34
N GLY A 101 -10.01 -14.22 -12.32
CA GLY A 101 -8.63 -14.68 -12.37
C GLY A 101 -7.59 -13.57 -12.49
N VAL A 102 -7.93 -12.35 -12.06
CA VAL A 102 -7.03 -11.19 -12.11
C VAL A 102 -6.15 -11.16 -10.87
N HIS A 103 -4.85 -10.96 -11.07
CA HIS A 103 -3.87 -10.82 -9.99
C HIS A 103 -4.09 -9.52 -9.20
N THR A 104 -4.05 -9.63 -7.87
CA THR A 104 -4.30 -8.54 -6.92
C THR A 104 -3.07 -8.22 -6.11
N THR A 105 -2.75 -6.93 -6.00
CA THR A 105 -1.63 -6.42 -5.20
C THR A 105 -2.13 -5.34 -4.26
N LEU A 106 -1.81 -5.45 -2.99
CA LEU A 106 -2.03 -4.41 -1.99
C LEU A 106 -0.71 -3.69 -1.71
N ASP A 107 -0.69 -2.39 -1.97
CA ASP A 107 0.41 -1.49 -1.61
C ASP A 107 0.01 -0.70 -0.35
N THR A 108 0.75 -0.89 0.74
CA THR A 108 0.38 -0.35 2.05
C THR A 108 1.59 -0.04 2.92
N SER A 109 1.43 0.95 3.79
CA SER A 109 2.37 1.18 4.89
C SER A 109 2.15 0.23 6.08
N GLY A 110 1.02 -0.47 6.13
CA GLY A 110 0.65 -1.33 7.25
C GLY A 110 0.25 -0.59 8.52
N ASN A 111 0.20 0.75 8.51
CA ASN A 111 -0.02 1.53 9.74
C ASN A 111 -1.32 1.19 10.51
N PRO A 112 -2.47 0.94 9.86
CA PRO A 112 -3.70 0.58 10.58
C PRO A 112 -3.73 -0.84 11.13
N PHE A 113 -2.73 -1.69 10.83
CA PHE A 113 -2.76 -3.10 11.24
C PHE A 113 -2.89 -3.24 12.76
N THR A 114 -3.82 -4.08 13.17
CA THR A 114 -4.04 -4.49 14.56
C THR A 114 -4.63 -5.90 14.59
N THR A 115 -4.40 -6.61 15.68
CA THR A 115 -5.02 -7.91 15.97
C THR A 115 -6.34 -7.78 16.73
N GLU A 116 -6.86 -6.56 16.86
CA GLU A 116 -8.15 -6.30 17.51
C GLU A 116 -9.30 -6.39 16.51
N GLU A 117 -10.44 -6.88 17.00
CA GLU A 117 -11.68 -6.92 16.20
C GLU A 117 -12.35 -5.53 16.12
N PRO A 118 -13.05 -5.22 15.04
CA PRO A 118 -13.35 -6.08 13.87
C PRO A 118 -12.28 -6.05 12.77
N PHE A 119 -11.19 -5.29 12.91
CA PHE A 119 -10.17 -5.14 11.87
C PHE A 119 -9.47 -6.46 11.55
N PHE A 120 -9.15 -7.25 12.56
CA PHE A 120 -8.38 -8.48 12.38
C PHE A 120 -9.12 -9.52 11.51
N SER A 121 -10.41 -9.72 11.75
CA SER A 121 -11.23 -10.58 10.90
C SER A 121 -11.26 -10.10 9.45
N LYS A 122 -11.41 -8.81 9.23
CA LYS A 122 -11.37 -8.21 7.88
C LYS A 122 -10.00 -8.35 7.21
N PHE A 123 -8.93 -8.20 7.97
CA PHE A 123 -7.58 -8.37 7.44
C PHE A 123 -7.33 -9.82 7.00
N ASN A 124 -7.82 -10.82 7.76
CA ASN A 124 -7.77 -12.21 7.35
C ASN A 124 -8.56 -12.45 6.05
N GLU A 125 -9.74 -11.86 5.93
CA GLU A 125 -10.53 -11.93 4.70
C GLU A 125 -9.83 -11.26 3.51
N LEU A 126 -9.18 -10.12 3.72
CA LEU A 126 -8.36 -9.45 2.72
C LEU A 126 -7.19 -10.34 2.24
N MET A 127 -6.53 -11.04 3.16
CA MET A 127 -5.45 -11.96 2.82
C MET A 127 -5.88 -13.07 1.85
N GLU A 128 -7.13 -13.56 1.93
CA GLU A 128 -7.64 -14.63 1.05
C GLU A 128 -7.78 -14.16 -0.41
N VAL A 129 -7.97 -12.87 -0.62
CA VAL A 129 -8.19 -12.29 -1.96
C VAL A 129 -6.99 -11.47 -2.46
N THR A 130 -5.89 -11.43 -1.72
CA THR A 130 -4.65 -10.71 -2.08
C THR A 130 -3.57 -11.70 -2.48
N ASP A 131 -3.02 -11.55 -3.69
CA ASP A 131 -1.91 -12.37 -4.19
C ASP A 131 -0.55 -11.85 -3.72
N LEU A 132 -0.39 -10.53 -3.63
CA LEU A 132 0.88 -9.90 -3.25
C LEU A 132 0.65 -8.71 -2.33
N PHE A 133 1.40 -8.64 -1.25
CA PHE A 133 1.50 -7.47 -0.38
C PHE A 133 2.80 -6.72 -0.67
N MET A 134 2.70 -5.46 -1.07
CA MET A 134 3.83 -4.53 -1.12
C MET A 134 3.80 -3.72 0.16
N LEU A 135 4.72 -4.01 1.07
CA LEU A 135 4.75 -3.41 2.40
C LEU A 135 5.93 -2.45 2.54
N ASP A 136 5.61 -1.19 2.83
CA ASP A 136 6.60 -0.17 3.09
C ASP A 136 7.10 -0.21 4.54
N ILE A 137 8.35 -0.57 4.76
CA ILE A 137 9.03 -0.36 6.06
C ILE A 137 9.84 0.93 5.96
N LYS A 138 9.26 2.03 6.43
CA LYS A 138 9.84 3.36 6.23
C LYS A 138 11.05 3.64 7.14
N HIS A 139 11.11 3.00 8.31
CA HIS A 139 12.29 2.93 9.17
C HIS A 139 12.16 1.74 10.11
N ILE A 140 13.28 1.06 10.43
CA ILE A 140 13.28 -0.10 11.34
C ILE A 140 13.23 0.33 12.81
N ASP A 141 13.81 1.47 13.15
CA ASP A 141 13.78 2.04 14.50
C ASP A 141 12.46 2.78 14.71
N ASN A 142 11.80 2.52 15.86
CA ASN A 142 10.48 3.04 16.16
C ASN A 142 10.45 4.57 16.31
N ASP A 143 11.45 5.14 16.99
CA ASP A 143 11.49 6.57 17.28
C ASP A 143 11.82 7.37 16.02
N LYS A 144 12.78 6.90 15.23
CA LYS A 144 13.10 7.47 13.92
C LYS A 144 11.92 7.32 12.95
N HIS A 145 11.20 6.18 12.99
CA HIS A 145 9.98 6.01 12.20
C HIS A 145 8.92 7.03 12.59
N LYS A 146 8.70 7.24 13.89
CA LYS A 146 7.75 8.24 14.39
C LYS A 146 8.15 9.66 14.02
N GLU A 147 9.43 10.00 14.08
CA GLU A 147 9.93 11.29 13.60
C GLU A 147 9.69 11.50 12.10
N LEU A 148 9.89 10.45 11.29
CA LEU A 148 9.78 10.48 9.84
C LEU A 148 8.34 10.53 9.34
N THR A 149 7.42 9.84 10.04
CA THR A 149 6.05 9.55 9.54
C THR A 149 4.92 10.06 10.45
N GLY A 150 5.23 10.43 11.68
CA GLY A 150 4.25 10.76 12.73
C GLY A 150 3.65 9.54 13.45
N CYS A 151 3.98 8.30 13.04
CA CYS A 151 3.41 7.06 13.56
C CYS A 151 4.50 6.10 14.05
N VAL A 152 4.15 5.18 14.94
CA VAL A 152 5.01 4.06 15.37
C VAL A 152 5.07 2.98 14.29
N ASN A 153 6.06 2.08 14.36
CA ASN A 153 6.22 1.00 13.38
C ASN A 153 5.95 -0.40 13.93
N SER A 154 5.67 -0.54 15.22
CA SER A 154 5.49 -1.85 15.87
C SER A 154 4.42 -2.71 15.22
N ASN A 155 3.29 -2.12 14.88
CA ASN A 155 2.19 -2.76 14.17
C ASN A 155 2.55 -3.13 12.72
N ILE A 156 3.36 -2.33 12.05
CA ILE A 156 3.84 -2.61 10.67
C ILE A 156 4.75 -3.84 10.67
N LEU A 157 5.71 -3.89 11.61
CA LEU A 157 6.60 -5.05 11.77
C LEU A 157 5.82 -6.30 12.22
N GLN A 158 4.78 -6.13 13.05
CA GLN A 158 3.86 -7.21 13.41
C GLN A 158 3.09 -7.73 12.19
N MET A 159 2.57 -6.83 11.33
CA MET A 159 1.92 -7.20 10.07
C MET A 159 2.85 -8.01 9.18
N ALA A 160 4.11 -7.57 8.99
CA ALA A 160 5.09 -8.29 8.18
C ALA A 160 5.29 -9.73 8.67
N LYS A 161 5.44 -9.92 9.98
CA LYS A 161 5.57 -11.26 10.59
C LYS A 161 4.30 -12.07 10.39
N TYR A 162 3.13 -11.47 10.61
CA TYR A 162 1.85 -12.15 10.46
C TYR A 162 1.62 -12.63 9.02
N LEU A 163 1.91 -11.80 8.01
CA LEU A 163 1.86 -12.20 6.60
C LEU A 163 2.83 -13.36 6.31
N SER A 164 4.06 -13.27 6.81
CA SER A 164 5.08 -14.32 6.67
C SER A 164 4.64 -15.66 7.28
N ASP A 165 4.06 -15.63 8.48
CA ASP A 165 3.61 -16.83 9.19
C ASP A 165 2.39 -17.48 8.52
N ASN A 166 1.60 -16.67 7.79
CA ASN A 166 0.45 -17.14 6.99
C ASN A 166 0.80 -17.41 5.51
N ASN A 167 2.08 -17.52 5.17
CA ASN A 167 2.58 -17.82 3.82
C ASN A 167 2.08 -16.87 2.73
N LYS A 168 1.88 -15.58 3.05
CA LYS A 168 1.48 -14.56 2.06
C LYS A 168 2.72 -13.94 1.41
N ALA A 169 2.71 -13.90 0.08
CA ALA A 169 3.81 -13.31 -0.70
C ALA A 169 3.96 -11.82 -0.40
N MET A 170 5.19 -11.38 -0.21
CA MET A 170 5.51 -9.98 0.10
C MET A 170 6.64 -9.45 -0.76
N TRP A 171 6.49 -8.18 -1.16
CA TRP A 171 7.61 -7.32 -1.51
C TRP A 171 7.78 -6.29 -0.40
N ILE A 172 8.98 -6.22 0.17
CA ILE A 172 9.29 -5.18 1.16
C ILE A 172 9.93 -4.00 0.42
N ARG A 173 9.45 -2.80 0.69
CA ARG A 173 9.97 -1.57 0.11
C ARG A 173 10.52 -0.65 1.18
N HIS A 174 11.62 0.02 0.85
CA HIS A 174 12.27 1.00 1.70
C HIS A 174 12.79 2.17 0.85
N VAL A 175 12.38 3.38 1.19
CA VAL A 175 12.88 4.58 0.50
C VAL A 175 14.14 5.07 1.21
N LEU A 176 15.24 5.22 0.45
CA LEU A 176 16.50 5.72 0.97
C LEU A 176 16.50 7.26 0.94
N VAL A 177 16.16 7.86 2.07
CA VAL A 177 16.08 9.32 2.25
C VAL A 177 17.34 9.82 2.94
N PRO A 178 18.16 10.67 2.27
CA PRO A 178 19.39 11.19 2.84
C PRO A 178 19.17 11.87 4.21
N GLY A 179 19.98 11.47 5.19
CA GLY A 179 19.93 11.97 6.56
C GLY A 179 18.78 11.47 7.43
N TYR A 180 17.91 10.60 6.89
CA TYR A 180 16.79 10.01 7.64
C TYR A 180 16.81 8.49 7.68
N THR A 181 17.02 7.83 6.53
CA THR A 181 16.90 6.38 6.41
C THR A 181 18.14 5.72 5.80
N ASP A 182 19.23 6.47 5.62
CA ASP A 182 20.47 6.05 4.96
C ASP A 182 21.60 5.67 5.95
N ASP A 183 21.33 5.67 7.26
CA ASP A 183 22.36 5.24 8.23
C ASP A 183 22.57 3.72 8.19
N GLU A 184 23.86 3.33 8.17
CA GLU A 184 24.29 1.93 7.99
C GLU A 184 23.70 0.98 9.03
N GLU A 185 23.64 1.40 10.29
CA GLU A 185 23.12 0.57 11.40
C GLU A 185 21.63 0.26 11.22
N SER A 186 20.82 1.26 10.85
CA SER A 186 19.40 1.06 10.58
C SER A 186 19.18 0.16 9.37
N LEU A 187 19.97 0.31 8.30
CA LEU A 187 19.90 -0.54 7.12
C LEU A 187 20.29 -1.99 7.44
N ARG A 188 21.34 -2.19 8.27
CA ARG A 188 21.73 -3.52 8.75
C ARG A 188 20.61 -4.18 9.54
N ARG A 189 20.02 -3.47 10.51
CA ARG A 189 18.87 -3.95 11.31
C ARG A 189 17.66 -4.26 10.46
N LEU A 190 17.35 -3.43 9.45
CA LEU A 190 16.27 -3.69 8.50
C LEU A 190 16.53 -4.97 7.70
N SER A 191 17.75 -5.13 7.18
CA SER A 191 18.15 -6.36 6.47
C SER A 191 18.04 -7.60 7.35
N GLU A 192 18.46 -7.53 8.61
CA GLU A 192 18.33 -8.63 9.57
C GLU A 192 16.87 -8.97 9.82
N PHE A 193 16.00 -7.96 10.00
CA PHE A 193 14.56 -8.18 10.17
C PHE A 193 13.95 -8.85 8.93
N VAL A 194 14.24 -8.35 7.73
CA VAL A 194 13.70 -8.90 6.47
C VAL A 194 14.13 -10.36 6.29
N LYS A 195 15.34 -10.74 6.67
CA LYS A 195 15.82 -12.14 6.64
C LYS A 195 15.04 -13.09 7.55
N THR A 196 14.33 -12.59 8.56
CA THR A 196 13.46 -13.42 9.42
C THR A 196 12.13 -13.76 8.76
N LEU A 197 11.76 -13.08 7.69
CA LEU A 197 10.50 -13.27 6.97
C LEU A 197 10.67 -14.33 5.88
N LYS A 198 9.81 -15.34 5.86
CA LYS A 198 9.94 -16.52 5.00
C LYS A 198 9.41 -16.32 3.57
N THR A 199 8.55 -15.32 3.38
CA THR A 199 7.75 -15.14 2.16
C THR A 199 8.06 -13.85 1.40
N VAL A 200 9.20 -13.24 1.70
CA VAL A 200 9.67 -12.05 0.97
C VAL A 200 10.25 -12.50 -0.36
N GLU A 201 9.54 -12.19 -1.45
CA GLU A 201 9.98 -12.47 -2.82
C GLU A 201 10.93 -11.39 -3.36
N ARG A 202 10.78 -10.16 -2.84
CA ARG A 202 11.59 -9.03 -3.27
C ARG A 202 11.79 -8.04 -2.13
N PHE A 203 13.00 -7.50 -2.03
CA PHE A 203 13.32 -6.33 -1.20
C PHE A 203 13.78 -5.21 -2.12
N GLU A 204 13.02 -4.12 -2.18
CA GLU A 204 13.29 -2.97 -3.03
C GLU A 204 13.76 -1.79 -2.20
N VAL A 205 14.95 -1.30 -2.50
CA VAL A 205 15.46 -0.02 -1.99
C VAL A 205 15.21 1.04 -3.07
N LEU A 206 14.35 1.98 -2.76
CA LEU A 206 13.91 3.02 -3.69
C LEU A 206 14.71 4.31 -3.43
N PRO A 207 15.28 4.94 -4.47
CA PRO A 207 15.93 6.23 -4.28
C PRO A 207 14.89 7.30 -3.95
N TYR A 208 15.25 8.20 -3.02
CA TYR A 208 14.47 9.39 -2.77
C TYR A 208 14.51 10.32 -4.00
N HIS A 209 13.38 10.93 -4.29
CA HIS A 209 13.26 11.97 -5.32
C HIS A 209 12.24 13.06 -4.90
N THR A 210 12.34 14.21 -5.52
CA THR A 210 11.57 15.42 -5.15
C THR A 210 10.35 15.68 -6.03
N LEU A 211 9.94 14.73 -6.86
CA LEU A 211 8.82 14.90 -7.81
C LEU A 211 7.48 15.27 -7.15
N GLY A 212 7.31 14.94 -5.87
CA GLY A 212 6.12 15.30 -5.11
C GLY A 212 6.03 16.78 -4.70
N ILE A 213 7.13 17.56 -4.78
CA ILE A 213 7.17 18.95 -4.28
C ILE A 213 6.11 19.83 -4.94
N VAL A 214 5.88 19.70 -6.23
CA VAL A 214 4.87 20.48 -6.98
C VAL A 214 3.49 20.36 -6.32
N LYS A 215 3.11 19.17 -5.85
CA LYS A 215 1.82 18.95 -5.18
C LYS A 215 1.72 19.70 -3.85
N TYR A 216 2.84 19.83 -3.11
CA TYR A 216 2.87 20.65 -1.88
C TYR A 216 2.66 22.12 -2.18
N GLU A 217 3.29 22.62 -3.24
CA GLU A 217 3.12 24.01 -3.68
C GLU A 217 1.67 24.30 -4.08
N GLU A 218 1.06 23.40 -4.88
CA GLU A 218 -0.36 23.49 -5.28
C GLU A 218 -1.31 23.46 -4.10
N MET A 219 -0.98 22.71 -3.03
CA MET A 219 -1.76 22.62 -1.80
C MET A 219 -1.46 23.76 -0.80
N GLY A 220 -0.47 24.63 -1.07
CA GLY A 220 -0.02 25.67 -0.14
C GLY A 220 0.62 25.11 1.14
N ILE A 221 1.19 23.91 1.09
CA ILE A 221 1.82 23.20 2.22
C ILE A 221 3.34 23.26 2.04
N LYS A 222 4.05 23.58 3.11
CA LYS A 222 5.51 23.54 3.10
C LYS A 222 6.02 22.11 3.01
N TYR A 223 6.86 21.81 2.00
CA TYR A 223 7.63 20.56 1.96
C TYR A 223 8.63 20.54 3.11
N ARG A 224 8.79 19.40 3.79
CA ARG A 224 9.58 19.27 5.04
C ARG A 224 10.89 18.54 4.82
#